data_ea7eb78c895365d399324f3894f494ef
#
_entry.id   ea7eb78c895365d399324f3894f494ef
#
_cell.length_a   1.000
_cell.length_b   1.000
_cell.length_c   1.000
_cell.angle_alpha   90.00
_cell.angle_beta   90.00
_cell.angle_gamma   90.00
#
_symmetry.space_group_name_H-M   'P 1'
#
loop_
_entity.id
_entity.type
_entity.pdbx_description
1 polymer ?
#
loop_
_entity_poly.entity_id
_entity_poly.type
_entity_poly.pdbx_seq_one_letter_code
_entity_poly.pdbx_strand_id
1 'polypeptide(L)'
;MKWLFVILIIGAIVYTFRDTAGPILEQLKETTPSVLAGICVMSGIYCLVEALITTVLAKQYNPDFRYQWGIENMFFCSFYRVATLGSASGVAAIIYLNEHGVDYSKGFGMYMLQYAFHKISIAIYSAIFFFLSWNYMCGHFGGYTWLLLAGYAITMVITLALILFCCSTKFHQLIFAMLDFFNKKGKYDALEHQLREQCADLETASKYLLHKKKMVAGVVGLNLLKLCFWYGMPYLLFAGDKNINMVETMAITALSVMLAAVIPAPAGIGSTEFVFTGLFAGIVGTGIAGSASLLYRFATFVFPFLIGVAVVITRKIRERRAMENL
;
A
#
# COMPACT_ATOMS: atom_id res chain seq x y z
N MET A 1 -22.68 20.47 -4.91
CA MET A 1 -21.50 19.80 -4.33
C MET A 1 -21.43 18.30 -4.64
N LYS A 2 -22.48 17.48 -4.45
CA LYS A 2 -22.43 16.01 -4.71
C LYS A 2 -22.02 15.65 -6.16
N TRP A 3 -22.58 16.32 -7.17
CA TRP A 3 -22.26 16.05 -8.57
C TRP A 3 -20.84 16.45 -8.96
N LEU A 4 -20.29 17.53 -8.39
CA LEU A 4 -18.90 17.94 -8.63
C LEU A 4 -17.93 16.87 -8.12
N PHE A 5 -18.19 16.30 -6.94
CA PHE A 5 -17.38 15.21 -6.37
C PHE A 5 -17.43 13.95 -7.22
N VAL A 6 -18.61 13.59 -7.75
CA VAL A 6 -18.77 12.45 -8.67
C VAL A 6 -17.99 12.69 -9.97
N ILE A 7 -18.07 13.89 -10.55
CA ILE A 7 -17.31 14.25 -11.76
C ILE A 7 -15.80 14.17 -11.51
N LEU A 8 -15.32 14.67 -10.36
CA LEU A 8 -13.91 14.59 -10.00
C LEU A 8 -13.43 13.14 -9.84
N ILE A 9 -14.23 12.26 -9.21
CA ILE A 9 -13.93 10.85 -9.10
C ILE A 9 -13.86 10.19 -10.48
N ILE A 10 -14.85 10.43 -11.34
CA ILE A 10 -14.86 9.87 -12.70
C ILE A 10 -13.66 10.40 -13.49
N GLY A 11 -13.37 11.70 -13.40
CA GLY A 11 -12.21 12.31 -14.04
C GLY A 11 -10.89 11.70 -13.56
N ALA A 12 -10.74 11.46 -12.26
CA ALA A 12 -9.55 10.81 -11.71
C ALA A 12 -9.41 9.35 -12.19
N ILE A 13 -10.51 8.59 -12.25
CA ILE A 13 -10.51 7.21 -12.76
C ILE A 13 -10.13 7.20 -14.25
N VAL A 14 -10.75 8.05 -15.07
CA VAL A 14 -10.43 8.17 -16.50
C VAL A 14 -8.97 8.57 -16.70
N TYR A 15 -8.49 9.57 -15.95
CA TYR A 15 -7.10 9.99 -15.98
C TYR A 15 -6.13 8.85 -15.62
N THR A 16 -6.45 8.07 -14.57
CA THR A 16 -5.64 6.94 -14.12
C THR A 16 -5.47 5.86 -15.19
N PHE A 17 -6.53 5.60 -15.95
CA PHE A 17 -6.55 4.46 -16.88
C PHE A 17 -6.39 4.85 -18.35
N ARG A 18 -6.38 6.13 -18.73
CA ARG A 18 -6.38 6.60 -20.12
C ARG A 18 -5.23 6.00 -20.96
N ASP A 19 -4.03 5.93 -20.38
CA ASP A 19 -2.82 5.49 -21.08
C ASP A 19 -2.45 4.03 -20.81
N THR A 20 -3.06 3.41 -19.80
CA THR A 20 -2.73 2.04 -19.36
C THR A 20 -3.84 1.01 -19.62
N ALA A 21 -5.10 1.43 -19.75
CA ALA A 21 -6.21 0.48 -19.93
C ALA A 21 -6.10 -0.33 -21.24
N GLY A 22 -5.77 0.32 -22.36
CA GLY A 22 -5.60 -0.36 -23.65
C GLY A 22 -4.52 -1.43 -23.60
N PRO A 23 -3.26 -1.07 -23.29
CA PRO A 23 -2.17 -2.02 -23.15
C PRO A 23 -2.44 -3.16 -22.15
N ILE A 24 -3.08 -2.87 -21.00
CA ILE A 24 -3.48 -3.92 -20.05
C ILE A 24 -4.49 -4.86 -20.65
N LEU A 25 -5.51 -4.36 -21.35
CA LEU A 25 -6.56 -5.20 -21.99
C LEU A 25 -6.00 -6.08 -23.10
N GLU A 26 -5.07 -5.58 -23.91
CA GLU A 26 -4.39 -6.37 -24.93
C GLU A 26 -3.58 -7.48 -24.27
N GLN A 27 -2.77 -7.15 -23.27
CA GLN A 27 -1.95 -8.13 -22.57
C GLN A 27 -2.79 -9.21 -21.85
N LEU A 28 -3.96 -8.84 -21.30
CA LEU A 28 -4.88 -9.80 -20.69
C LEU A 28 -5.45 -10.80 -21.71
N LYS A 29 -5.69 -10.37 -22.97
CA LYS A 29 -6.18 -11.26 -24.03
C LYS A 29 -5.11 -12.26 -24.50
N GLU A 30 -3.84 -11.85 -24.49
CA GLU A 30 -2.71 -12.69 -24.90
C GLU A 30 -2.23 -13.64 -23.79
N THR A 31 -2.57 -13.33 -22.53
CA THR A 31 -2.14 -14.13 -21.38
C THR A 31 -2.98 -15.39 -21.22
N THR A 32 -2.31 -16.52 -20.96
CA THR A 32 -3.00 -17.79 -20.69
C THR A 32 -3.92 -17.70 -19.47
N PRO A 33 -5.14 -18.27 -19.51
CA PRO A 33 -6.09 -18.17 -18.39
C PRO A 33 -5.55 -18.70 -17.05
N SER A 34 -4.65 -19.70 -17.08
CA SER A 34 -4.02 -20.24 -15.86
C SER A 34 -3.11 -19.25 -15.17
N VAL A 35 -2.29 -18.50 -15.92
CA VAL A 35 -1.42 -17.44 -15.39
C VAL A 35 -2.27 -16.30 -14.83
N LEU A 36 -3.31 -15.89 -15.59
CA LEU A 36 -4.22 -14.83 -15.15
C LEU A 36 -4.94 -15.21 -13.85
N ALA A 37 -5.47 -16.44 -13.77
CA ALA A 37 -6.07 -16.95 -12.53
C ALA A 37 -5.05 -16.97 -11.38
N GLY A 38 -3.83 -17.42 -11.63
CA GLY A 38 -2.75 -17.45 -10.65
C GLY A 38 -2.45 -16.07 -10.03
N ILE A 39 -2.27 -15.04 -10.87
CA ILE A 39 -1.99 -13.68 -10.38
C ILE A 39 -3.19 -13.08 -9.65
N CYS A 40 -4.43 -13.35 -10.09
CA CYS A 40 -5.64 -12.92 -9.38
C CYS A 40 -5.77 -13.61 -8.02
N VAL A 41 -5.47 -14.91 -7.92
CA VAL A 41 -5.48 -15.65 -6.64
C VAL A 41 -4.43 -15.09 -5.69
N MET A 42 -3.19 -14.87 -6.15
CA MET A 42 -2.13 -14.27 -5.32
C MET A 42 -2.52 -12.87 -4.83
N SER A 43 -3.10 -12.04 -5.70
CA SER A 43 -3.63 -10.73 -5.32
C SER A 43 -4.78 -10.85 -4.31
N GLY A 44 -5.70 -11.78 -4.51
CA GLY A 44 -6.78 -12.06 -3.57
C GLY A 44 -6.28 -12.44 -2.19
N ILE A 45 -5.30 -13.36 -2.12
CA ILE A 45 -4.66 -13.76 -0.84
C ILE A 45 -4.01 -12.56 -0.18
N TYR A 46 -3.26 -11.74 -0.92
CA TYR A 46 -2.71 -10.48 -0.38
C TYR A 46 -3.80 -9.60 0.25
N CYS A 47 -4.90 -9.36 -0.44
CA CYS A 47 -6.01 -8.54 0.05
C CYS A 47 -6.67 -9.14 1.31
N LEU A 48 -6.85 -10.47 1.35
CA LEU A 48 -7.41 -11.17 2.50
C LEU A 48 -6.49 -11.09 3.72
N VAL A 49 -5.17 -11.25 3.54
CA VAL A 49 -4.21 -11.09 4.64
C VAL A 49 -4.16 -9.63 5.11
N GLU A 50 -4.24 -8.65 4.22
CA GLU A 50 -4.35 -7.23 4.60
C GLU A 50 -5.60 -6.95 5.43
N ALA A 51 -6.75 -7.52 5.01
CA ALA A 51 -8.00 -7.46 5.77
C ALA A 51 -7.88 -8.09 7.17
N LEU A 52 -7.12 -9.20 7.28
CA LEU A 52 -6.86 -9.85 8.56
C LEU A 52 -5.99 -8.96 9.47
N ILE A 53 -4.98 -8.31 8.94
CA ILE A 53 -4.14 -7.35 9.68
C ILE A 53 -5.02 -6.22 10.24
N THR A 54 -5.84 -5.60 9.39
CA THR A 54 -6.78 -4.56 9.81
C THR A 54 -7.71 -5.06 10.92
N THR A 55 -8.23 -6.28 10.78
CA THR A 55 -9.12 -6.89 11.79
C THR A 55 -8.42 -7.13 13.12
N VAL A 56 -7.19 -7.65 13.10
CA VAL A 56 -6.39 -7.89 14.32
C VAL A 56 -6.13 -6.58 15.07
N LEU A 57 -5.82 -5.52 14.35
CA LEU A 57 -5.60 -4.20 14.93
C LEU A 57 -6.89 -3.57 15.44
N ALA A 58 -7.97 -3.59 14.66
CA ALA A 58 -9.27 -3.01 15.02
C ALA A 58 -9.88 -3.68 16.25
N LYS A 59 -9.71 -5.01 16.41
CA LYS A 59 -10.14 -5.76 17.61
C LYS A 59 -9.48 -5.30 18.91
N GLN A 60 -8.39 -4.55 18.85
CA GLN A 60 -7.77 -3.98 20.05
C GLN A 60 -8.61 -2.82 20.63
N TYR A 61 -9.46 -2.22 19.82
CA TYR A 61 -10.32 -1.09 20.19
C TYR A 61 -11.82 -1.46 20.20
N ASN A 62 -12.24 -2.35 19.30
CA ASN A 62 -13.57 -2.93 19.26
C ASN A 62 -13.46 -4.47 19.15
N PRO A 63 -13.66 -5.22 20.26
CA PRO A 63 -13.56 -6.69 20.26
C PRO A 63 -14.54 -7.37 19.29
N ASP A 64 -15.68 -6.74 19.01
CA ASP A 64 -16.73 -7.25 18.12
C ASP A 64 -16.45 -7.01 16.65
N PHE A 65 -15.31 -6.36 16.31
CA PHE A 65 -14.94 -6.09 14.93
C PHE A 65 -14.77 -7.40 14.14
N ARG A 66 -15.56 -7.56 13.07
CA ARG A 66 -15.64 -8.79 12.27
C ARG A 66 -14.64 -8.78 11.13
N TYR A 67 -14.13 -9.97 10.76
CA TYR A 67 -13.24 -10.11 9.63
C TYR A 67 -13.86 -9.64 8.30
N GLN A 68 -15.17 -9.84 8.12
CA GLN A 68 -15.91 -9.34 6.95
C GLN A 68 -15.79 -7.82 6.80
N TRP A 69 -15.81 -7.07 7.90
CA TRP A 69 -15.59 -5.62 7.90
C TRP A 69 -14.16 -5.25 7.51
N GLY A 70 -13.19 -6.06 7.89
CA GLY A 70 -11.81 -5.92 7.42
C GLY A 70 -11.69 -6.10 5.90
N ILE A 71 -12.39 -7.10 5.35
CA ILE A 71 -12.44 -7.35 3.89
C ILE A 71 -13.12 -6.18 3.16
N GLU A 72 -14.28 -5.75 3.64
CA GLU A 72 -14.99 -4.60 3.06
C GLU A 72 -14.12 -3.33 3.12
N ASN A 73 -13.44 -3.06 4.26
CA ASN A 73 -12.53 -1.92 4.40
C ASN A 73 -11.38 -1.98 3.39
N MET A 74 -10.75 -3.14 3.20
CA MET A 74 -9.65 -3.30 2.26
C MET A 74 -10.06 -2.92 0.83
N PHE A 75 -11.19 -3.43 0.34
CA PHE A 75 -11.67 -3.14 -1.01
C PHE A 75 -12.26 -1.73 -1.13
N PHE A 76 -12.90 -1.21 -0.09
CA PHE A 76 -13.35 0.16 -0.01
C PHE A 76 -12.17 1.14 -0.15
N CYS A 77 -11.08 0.90 0.56
CA CYS A 77 -9.85 1.69 0.42
C CYS A 77 -9.23 1.56 -0.97
N SER A 78 -9.31 0.38 -1.59
CA SER A 78 -8.80 0.16 -2.95
C SER A 78 -9.56 0.98 -3.99
N PHE A 79 -10.88 1.11 -3.84
CA PHE A 79 -11.68 2.02 -4.66
C PHE A 79 -11.23 3.47 -4.50
N TYR A 80 -11.14 3.97 -3.26
CA TYR A 80 -10.75 5.36 -3.02
C TYR A 80 -9.30 5.65 -3.40
N ARG A 81 -8.40 4.67 -3.37
CA ARG A 81 -7.03 4.81 -3.86
C ARG A 81 -6.99 5.21 -5.33
N VAL A 82 -7.83 4.59 -6.17
CA VAL A 82 -7.93 4.93 -7.60
C VAL A 82 -8.71 6.24 -7.78
N ALA A 83 -9.87 6.34 -7.13
CA ALA A 83 -10.79 7.47 -7.26
C ALA A 83 -10.20 8.83 -6.83
N THR A 84 -9.12 8.82 -6.04
CA THR A 84 -8.48 10.03 -5.51
C THR A 84 -6.98 10.09 -5.78
N LEU A 85 -6.49 9.30 -6.74
CA LEU A 85 -5.06 9.22 -7.09
C LEU A 85 -4.17 8.95 -5.87
N GLY A 86 -4.65 8.12 -4.94
CA GLY A 86 -3.92 7.70 -3.74
C GLY A 86 -4.15 8.54 -2.49
N SER A 87 -4.68 9.77 -2.62
CA SER A 87 -4.71 10.76 -1.52
C SER A 87 -5.71 10.44 -0.40
N ALA A 88 -6.88 9.88 -0.69
CA ALA A 88 -7.95 9.70 0.29
C ALA A 88 -8.18 8.25 0.76
N SER A 89 -7.34 7.29 0.37
CA SER A 89 -7.52 5.89 0.82
C SER A 89 -7.42 5.74 2.35
N GLY A 90 -6.52 6.49 2.99
CA GLY A 90 -6.38 6.50 4.45
C GLY A 90 -7.58 7.13 5.16
N VAL A 91 -8.08 8.25 4.63
CA VAL A 91 -9.29 8.90 5.16
C VAL A 91 -10.49 7.96 5.04
N ALA A 92 -10.64 7.28 3.90
CA ALA A 92 -11.69 6.29 3.69
C ALA A 92 -11.60 5.14 4.70
N ALA A 93 -10.38 4.65 5.00
CA ALA A 93 -10.17 3.63 6.02
C ALA A 93 -10.65 4.09 7.41
N ILE A 94 -10.28 5.30 7.82
CA ILE A 94 -10.62 5.84 9.14
C ILE A 94 -12.14 6.05 9.27
N ILE A 95 -12.80 6.58 8.23
CA ILE A 95 -14.25 6.74 8.19
C ILE A 95 -14.93 5.38 8.33
N TYR A 96 -14.49 4.38 7.55
CA TYR A 96 -15.05 3.03 7.61
C TYR A 96 -14.89 2.39 8.99
N LEU A 97 -13.71 2.54 9.62
CA LEU A 97 -13.44 2.03 10.96
C LEU A 97 -14.35 2.70 12.01
N ASN A 98 -14.58 4.01 11.87
CA ASN A 98 -15.46 4.74 12.80
C ASN A 98 -16.91 4.27 12.71
N GLU A 99 -17.42 4.02 11.52
CA GLU A 99 -18.77 3.44 11.32
C GLU A 99 -18.93 2.06 11.97
N HIS A 100 -17.80 1.37 12.23
CA HIS A 100 -17.77 0.04 12.84
C HIS A 100 -17.21 0.06 14.28
N GLY A 101 -17.37 1.20 14.98
CA GLY A 101 -17.13 1.31 16.41
C GLY A 101 -15.66 1.51 16.82
N VAL A 102 -14.81 1.97 15.91
CA VAL A 102 -13.44 2.41 16.24
C VAL A 102 -13.38 3.94 16.13
N ASP A 103 -13.25 4.66 17.23
CA ASP A 103 -13.21 6.12 17.28
C ASP A 103 -12.20 6.70 16.26
N TYR A 104 -12.50 7.86 15.69
CA TYR A 104 -11.65 8.51 14.66
C TYR A 104 -10.18 8.63 15.07
N SER A 105 -9.89 9.08 16.28
CA SER A 105 -8.54 9.23 16.82
C SER A 105 -7.82 7.89 16.89
N LYS A 106 -8.46 6.85 17.43
CA LYS A 106 -7.93 5.48 17.51
C LYS A 106 -7.75 4.87 16.11
N GLY A 107 -8.70 5.09 15.21
CA GLY A 107 -8.66 4.65 13.82
C GLY A 107 -7.50 5.28 13.05
N PHE A 108 -7.24 6.57 13.26
CA PHE A 108 -6.10 7.27 12.68
C PHE A 108 -4.77 6.68 13.18
N GLY A 109 -4.61 6.53 14.51
CA GLY A 109 -3.41 5.93 15.09
C GLY A 109 -3.18 4.50 14.62
N MET A 110 -4.24 3.69 14.56
CA MET A 110 -4.21 2.33 14.05
C MET A 110 -3.76 2.27 12.58
N TYR A 111 -4.33 3.12 11.72
CA TYR A 111 -4.02 3.15 10.29
C TYR A 111 -2.55 3.57 10.05
N MET A 112 -2.09 4.60 10.74
CA MET A 112 -0.70 5.06 10.63
C MET A 112 0.29 3.99 11.09
N LEU A 113 -0.03 3.29 12.19
CA LEU A 113 0.81 2.21 12.69
C LEU A 113 0.79 0.98 11.77
N GLN A 114 -0.37 0.63 11.19
CA GLN A 114 -0.47 -0.41 10.16
C GLN A 114 0.43 -0.10 8.97
N TYR A 115 0.42 1.16 8.51
CA TYR A 115 1.30 1.63 7.44
C TYR A 115 2.78 1.53 7.84
N ALA A 116 3.13 1.90 9.08
CA ALA A 116 4.49 1.77 9.60
C ALA A 116 4.95 0.29 9.63
N PHE A 117 4.12 -0.63 10.14
CA PHE A 117 4.41 -2.07 10.13
C PHE A 117 4.59 -2.62 8.72
N HIS A 118 3.76 -2.17 7.78
CA HIS A 118 3.92 -2.54 6.38
C HIS A 118 5.28 -2.09 5.82
N LYS A 119 5.71 -0.85 6.09
CA LYS A 119 7.02 -0.33 5.65
C LYS A 119 8.19 -1.05 6.29
N ILE A 120 8.11 -1.35 7.60
CA ILE A 120 9.11 -2.16 8.32
C ILE A 120 9.21 -3.55 7.66
N SER A 121 8.07 -4.17 7.37
CA SER A 121 8.05 -5.51 6.76
C SER A 121 8.61 -5.50 5.34
N ILE A 122 8.38 -4.45 4.54
CA ILE A 122 9.04 -4.29 3.24
C ILE A 122 10.56 -4.21 3.42
N ALA A 123 11.04 -3.41 4.37
CA ALA A 123 12.47 -3.27 4.62
C ALA A 123 13.11 -4.59 5.04
N ILE A 124 12.49 -5.32 5.97
CA ILE A 124 12.95 -6.65 6.42
C ILE A 124 12.93 -7.63 5.23
N TYR A 125 11.84 -7.70 4.50
CA TYR A 125 11.68 -8.59 3.35
C TYR A 125 12.74 -8.32 2.29
N SER A 126 12.89 -7.06 1.88
CA SER A 126 13.86 -6.66 0.87
C SER A 126 15.29 -6.98 1.29
N ALA A 127 15.65 -6.78 2.58
CA ALA A 127 16.95 -7.14 3.09
C ALA A 127 17.18 -8.66 3.01
N ILE A 128 16.23 -9.47 3.50
CA ILE A 128 16.34 -10.93 3.48
C ILE A 128 16.56 -11.43 2.06
N PHE A 129 15.69 -11.06 1.12
CA PHE A 129 15.76 -11.56 -0.25
C PHE A 129 16.95 -11.00 -1.04
N PHE A 130 17.38 -9.76 -0.76
CA PHE A 130 18.61 -9.20 -1.31
C PHE A 130 19.83 -10.01 -0.90
N PHE A 131 19.98 -10.34 0.39
CA PHE A 131 21.10 -11.14 0.87
C PHE A 131 21.04 -12.61 0.40
N LEU A 132 19.85 -13.20 0.30
CA LEU A 132 19.68 -14.55 -0.28
C LEU A 132 20.07 -14.59 -1.78
N SER A 133 19.92 -13.49 -2.49
CA SER A 133 20.22 -13.37 -3.92
C SER A 133 21.51 -12.58 -4.18
N TRP A 134 22.39 -12.41 -3.19
CA TRP A 134 23.56 -11.53 -3.24
C TRP A 134 24.40 -11.69 -4.50
N ASN A 135 24.82 -12.91 -4.81
CA ASN A 135 25.68 -13.19 -5.97
C ASN A 135 24.97 -12.84 -7.29
N TYR A 136 23.68 -13.15 -7.39
CA TYR A 136 22.88 -12.83 -8.55
C TYR A 136 22.71 -11.31 -8.72
N MET A 137 22.37 -10.62 -7.63
CA MET A 137 22.20 -9.16 -7.63
C MET A 137 23.49 -8.42 -7.98
N CYS A 138 24.61 -8.83 -7.41
CA CYS A 138 25.93 -8.25 -7.74
C CYS A 138 26.36 -8.56 -9.18
N GLY A 139 26.04 -9.73 -9.72
CA GLY A 139 26.35 -10.11 -11.08
C GLY A 139 25.57 -9.31 -12.12
N HIS A 140 24.27 -9.12 -11.91
CA HIS A 140 23.41 -8.41 -12.87
C HIS A 140 23.39 -6.88 -12.68
N PHE A 141 23.54 -6.42 -11.45
CA PHE A 141 23.42 -4.99 -11.10
C PHE A 141 24.70 -4.40 -10.52
N GLY A 142 25.87 -5.09 -10.66
CA GLY A 142 27.12 -4.70 -10.04
C GLY A 142 27.54 -3.25 -10.29
N GLY A 143 27.34 -2.74 -11.52
CA GLY A 143 27.60 -1.34 -11.86
C GLY A 143 26.65 -0.33 -11.22
N TYR A 144 25.49 -0.77 -10.74
CA TYR A 144 24.42 0.05 -10.12
C TYR A 144 24.20 -0.27 -8.66
N THR A 145 25.03 -1.11 -8.05
CA THR A 145 24.85 -1.56 -6.64
C THR A 145 24.75 -0.37 -5.69
N TRP A 146 25.51 0.70 -5.89
CA TRP A 146 25.46 1.91 -5.08
C TRP A 146 24.09 2.61 -5.17
N LEU A 147 23.45 2.64 -6.37
CA LEU A 147 22.12 3.24 -6.56
C LEU A 147 21.04 2.42 -5.84
N LEU A 148 21.17 1.09 -5.88
CA LEU A 148 20.29 0.18 -5.17
C LEU A 148 20.40 0.36 -3.65
N LEU A 149 21.64 0.47 -3.14
CA LEU A 149 21.90 0.74 -1.72
C LEU A 149 21.40 2.12 -1.31
N ALA A 150 21.55 3.15 -2.16
CA ALA A 150 21.00 4.47 -1.90
C ALA A 150 19.46 4.46 -1.82
N GLY A 151 18.78 3.78 -2.74
CA GLY A 151 17.32 3.60 -2.70
C GLY A 151 16.86 2.86 -1.44
N TYR A 152 17.60 1.83 -1.03
CA TYR A 152 17.35 1.13 0.22
C TYR A 152 17.53 2.06 1.44
N ALA A 153 18.63 2.82 1.49
CA ALA A 153 18.91 3.76 2.56
C ALA A 153 17.81 4.85 2.69
N ILE A 154 17.37 5.41 1.56
CA ILE A 154 16.27 6.39 1.53
C ILE A 154 14.99 5.76 2.10
N THR A 155 14.65 4.55 1.69
CA THR A 155 13.46 3.85 2.20
C THR A 155 13.57 3.59 3.71
N MET A 156 14.76 3.23 4.20
CA MET A 156 15.01 3.06 5.64
C MET A 156 14.85 4.36 6.42
N VAL A 157 15.36 5.48 5.89
CA VAL A 157 15.19 6.81 6.51
C VAL A 157 13.72 7.20 6.56
N ILE A 158 12.98 7.03 5.47
CA ILE A 158 11.53 7.31 5.43
C ILE A 158 10.78 6.43 6.44
N THR A 159 11.11 5.14 6.51
CA THR A 159 10.50 4.20 7.46
C THR A 159 10.79 4.59 8.90
N LEU A 160 12.03 4.96 9.21
CA LEU A 160 12.43 5.42 10.53
C LEU A 160 11.70 6.72 10.91
N ALA A 161 11.63 7.69 10.00
CA ALA A 161 10.90 8.94 10.22
C ALA A 161 9.41 8.68 10.52
N LEU A 162 8.79 7.72 9.81
CA LEU A 162 7.40 7.33 10.04
C LEU A 162 7.21 6.68 11.42
N ILE A 163 8.11 5.80 11.84
CA ILE A 163 8.08 5.19 13.18
C ILE A 163 8.22 6.25 14.27
N LEU A 164 9.17 7.17 14.10
CA LEU A 164 9.38 8.28 15.03
C LEU A 164 8.15 9.19 15.09
N PHE A 165 7.52 9.46 13.96
CA PHE A 165 6.26 10.20 13.90
C PHE A 165 5.12 9.49 14.64
N CYS A 166 5.01 8.16 14.54
CA CYS A 166 3.98 7.41 15.27
C CYS A 166 4.22 7.32 16.79
N CYS A 167 5.48 7.38 17.26
CA CYS A 167 5.82 6.90 18.60
C CYS A 167 6.61 7.88 19.47
N SER A 168 7.18 8.95 18.90
CA SER A 168 8.17 9.79 19.59
C SER A 168 7.66 11.18 19.90
N THR A 169 7.40 11.46 21.18
CA THR A 169 7.07 12.80 21.69
C THR A 169 8.13 13.84 21.30
N LYS A 170 9.41 13.46 21.35
CA LYS A 170 10.53 14.37 20.99
C LYS A 170 10.49 14.73 19.50
N PHE A 171 10.11 13.78 18.66
CA PHE A 171 9.98 14.04 17.21
C PHE A 171 8.81 14.98 16.91
N HIS A 172 7.68 14.84 17.62
CA HIS A 172 6.57 15.79 17.54
C HIS A 172 7.00 17.18 18.00
N GLN A 173 7.71 17.28 19.11
CA GLN A 173 8.24 18.57 19.61
C GLN A 173 9.15 19.24 18.57
N LEU A 174 10.01 18.47 17.90
CA LEU A 174 10.87 19.00 16.84
C LEU A 174 10.04 19.55 15.66
N ILE A 175 9.02 18.79 15.20
CA ILE A 175 8.14 19.22 14.11
C ILE A 175 7.40 20.50 14.51
N PHE A 176 6.83 20.55 15.73
CA PHE A 176 6.10 21.73 16.19
C PHE A 176 7.01 22.95 16.41
N ALA A 177 8.23 22.76 16.90
CA ALA A 177 9.21 23.84 16.98
C ALA A 177 9.55 24.42 15.59
N MET A 178 9.60 23.57 14.55
CA MET A 178 9.76 24.04 13.18
C MET A 178 8.50 24.79 12.70
N LEU A 179 7.30 24.32 13.00
CA LEU A 179 6.04 25.00 12.65
C LEU A 179 5.93 26.37 13.35
N ASP A 180 6.24 26.43 14.65
CA ASP A 180 6.28 27.67 15.43
C ASP A 180 7.24 28.71 14.80
N PHE A 181 8.41 28.24 14.31
CA PHE A 181 9.36 29.12 13.62
C PHE A 181 8.78 29.75 12.35
N PHE A 182 7.94 29.01 11.59
CA PHE A 182 7.25 29.53 10.40
C PHE A 182 5.96 30.28 10.71
N ASN A 183 5.31 29.99 11.86
CA ASN A 183 4.02 30.59 12.27
C ASN A 183 4.17 31.84 13.15
N LYS A 184 5.25 32.59 13.02
CA LYS A 184 5.55 33.81 13.85
C LYS A 184 4.41 34.83 13.94
N LYS A 185 3.44 34.80 13.02
CA LYS A 185 2.29 35.74 12.97
C LYS A 185 1.03 35.18 13.63
N GLY A 186 1.06 33.98 14.23
CA GLY A 186 -0.09 33.36 14.87
C GLY A 186 -1.26 33.00 13.94
N LYS A 187 -1.04 33.03 12.62
CA LYS A 187 -2.11 32.83 11.63
C LYS A 187 -2.70 31.42 11.67
N TYR A 188 -1.94 30.44 12.14
CA TYR A 188 -2.27 29.03 12.12
C TYR A 188 -2.38 28.41 13.53
N ASP A 189 -2.50 29.20 14.59
CA ASP A 189 -2.51 28.72 15.98
C ASP A 189 -3.61 27.68 16.25
N ALA A 190 -4.82 27.90 15.73
CA ALA A 190 -5.93 26.97 15.89
C ALA A 190 -5.65 25.62 15.19
N LEU A 191 -5.06 25.65 13.98
CA LEU A 191 -4.67 24.45 13.25
C LEU A 191 -3.53 23.72 13.97
N GLU A 192 -2.57 24.45 14.50
CA GLU A 192 -1.45 23.91 15.25
C GLU A 192 -1.92 23.21 16.52
N HIS A 193 -2.84 23.83 17.29
CA HIS A 193 -3.42 23.21 18.47
C HIS A 193 -4.12 21.89 18.12
N GLN A 194 -4.94 21.88 17.07
CA GLN A 194 -5.62 20.67 16.59
C GLN A 194 -4.62 19.59 16.15
N LEU A 195 -3.53 19.95 15.48
CA LEU A 195 -2.49 19.00 15.07
C LEU A 195 -1.74 18.43 16.28
N ARG A 196 -1.47 19.25 17.32
CA ARG A 196 -0.83 18.80 18.57
C ARG A 196 -1.69 17.75 19.27
N GLU A 197 -3.00 17.96 19.37
CA GLU A 197 -3.94 16.98 19.93
C GLU A 197 -3.95 15.68 19.12
N GLN A 198 -4.07 15.77 17.79
CA GLN A 198 -4.05 14.59 16.92
C GLN A 198 -2.73 13.80 17.02
N CYS A 199 -1.59 14.49 17.14
CA CYS A 199 -0.30 13.83 17.35
C CYS A 199 -0.20 13.14 18.71
N ALA A 200 -0.75 13.73 19.78
CA ALA A 200 -0.79 13.13 21.10
C ALA A 200 -1.68 11.87 21.11
N ASP A 201 -2.82 11.93 20.45
CA ASP A 201 -3.73 10.78 20.27
C ASP A 201 -3.07 9.66 19.45
N LEU A 202 -2.40 10.01 18.35
CA LEU A 202 -1.62 9.07 17.52
C LEU A 202 -0.56 8.36 18.37
N GLU A 203 0.21 9.12 19.16
CA GLU A 203 1.27 8.58 20.00
C GLU A 203 0.70 7.62 21.06
N THR A 204 -0.41 8.01 21.70
CA THR A 204 -1.09 7.19 22.71
C THR A 204 -1.61 5.89 22.12
N ALA A 205 -2.30 5.96 20.98
CA ALA A 205 -2.82 4.79 20.27
C ALA A 205 -1.68 3.86 19.80
N SER A 206 -0.60 4.45 19.26
CA SER A 206 0.55 3.69 18.78
C SER A 206 1.29 2.99 19.92
N LYS A 207 1.55 3.68 21.03
CA LYS A 207 2.19 3.09 22.21
C LYS A 207 1.35 1.96 22.81
N TYR A 208 0.03 2.13 22.90
CA TYR A 208 -0.88 1.09 23.35
C TYR A 208 -0.75 -0.20 22.53
N LEU A 209 -0.74 -0.08 21.20
CA LEU A 209 -0.59 -1.23 20.29
C LEU A 209 0.82 -1.85 20.39
N LEU A 210 1.87 -1.04 20.46
CA LEU A 210 3.26 -1.51 20.52
C LEU A 210 3.60 -2.26 21.80
N HIS A 211 2.92 -1.98 22.92
CA HIS A 211 3.08 -2.75 24.15
C HIS A 211 2.63 -4.21 24.00
N LYS A 212 1.75 -4.51 23.04
CA LYS A 212 1.25 -5.87 22.77
C LYS A 212 2.22 -6.65 21.86
N LYS A 213 3.40 -6.98 22.34
CA LYS A 213 4.51 -7.57 21.57
C LYS A 213 4.10 -8.81 20.73
N LYS A 214 3.24 -9.70 21.25
CA LYS A 214 2.74 -10.85 20.50
C LYS A 214 1.89 -10.44 19.29
N MET A 215 1.03 -9.45 19.47
CA MET A 215 0.21 -8.90 18.38
C MET A 215 1.11 -8.23 17.33
N VAL A 216 2.09 -7.40 17.74
CA VAL A 216 3.06 -6.77 16.83
C VAL A 216 3.81 -7.81 16.01
N ALA A 217 4.36 -8.86 16.65
CA ALA A 217 5.05 -9.94 15.96
C ALA A 217 4.13 -10.66 14.97
N GLY A 218 2.86 -10.92 15.35
CA GLY A 218 1.86 -11.51 14.47
C GLY A 218 1.55 -10.63 13.27
N VAL A 219 1.36 -9.31 13.47
CA VAL A 219 1.10 -8.34 12.38
C VAL A 219 2.29 -8.24 11.44
N VAL A 220 3.53 -8.20 11.95
CA VAL A 220 4.74 -8.22 11.11
C VAL A 220 4.83 -9.53 10.34
N GLY A 221 4.58 -10.68 10.98
CA GLY A 221 4.55 -11.99 10.31
C GLY A 221 3.51 -12.06 9.19
N LEU A 222 2.29 -11.55 9.43
CA LEU A 222 1.24 -11.47 8.40
C LEU A 222 1.65 -10.52 7.26
N ASN A 223 2.32 -9.41 7.57
CA ASN A 223 2.85 -8.52 6.53
C ASN A 223 3.93 -9.22 5.68
N LEU A 224 4.86 -9.96 6.28
CA LEU A 224 5.84 -10.73 5.53
C LEU A 224 5.17 -11.80 4.66
N LEU A 225 4.17 -12.51 5.21
CA LEU A 225 3.40 -13.52 4.46
C LEU A 225 2.70 -12.89 3.23
N LYS A 226 1.99 -11.78 3.40
CA LYS A 226 1.31 -11.14 2.25
C LYS A 226 2.29 -10.67 1.18
N LEU A 227 3.50 -10.19 1.58
CA LEU A 227 4.54 -9.77 0.65
C LEU A 227 5.09 -10.93 -0.19
N CYS A 228 5.11 -12.17 0.34
CA CYS A 228 5.47 -13.33 -0.47
C CYS A 228 4.55 -13.50 -1.68
N PHE A 229 3.24 -13.32 -1.50
CA PHE A 229 2.29 -13.37 -2.63
C PHE A 229 2.43 -12.17 -3.56
N TRP A 230 2.68 -10.99 -3.02
CA TRP A 230 2.81 -9.77 -3.81
C TRP A 230 4.09 -9.75 -4.65
N TYR A 231 5.23 -10.07 -4.06
CA TYR A 231 6.54 -10.01 -4.74
C TYR A 231 6.89 -11.31 -5.47
N GLY A 232 6.23 -12.42 -5.14
CA GLY A 232 6.35 -13.67 -5.89
C GLY A 232 5.50 -13.74 -7.14
N MET A 233 4.51 -12.84 -7.30
CA MET A 233 3.60 -12.83 -8.44
C MET A 233 4.31 -12.75 -9.80
N PRO A 234 5.34 -11.90 -10.01
CA PRO A 234 6.02 -11.82 -11.30
C PRO A 234 6.69 -13.13 -11.73
N TYR A 235 7.04 -14.01 -10.80
CA TYR A 235 7.58 -15.33 -11.14
C TYR A 235 6.61 -16.16 -11.98
N LEU A 236 5.30 -16.04 -11.75
CA LEU A 236 4.29 -16.68 -12.61
C LEU A 236 4.25 -16.07 -14.01
N LEU A 237 4.56 -14.78 -14.14
CA LEU A 237 4.58 -14.04 -15.41
C LEU A 237 5.84 -14.38 -16.24
N PHE A 238 6.92 -14.80 -15.57
CA PHE A 238 8.15 -15.26 -16.21
C PHE A 238 8.20 -16.79 -16.35
N ALA A 239 7.08 -17.48 -16.19
CA ALA A 239 7.02 -18.93 -16.23
C ALA A 239 7.61 -19.47 -17.55
N GLY A 240 8.71 -20.23 -17.44
CA GLY A 240 9.46 -20.77 -18.58
C GLY A 240 10.80 -20.08 -18.87
N ASP A 241 11.08 -18.91 -18.29
CA ASP A 241 12.40 -18.31 -18.35
C ASP A 241 13.34 -18.97 -17.32
N LYS A 242 14.44 -19.56 -17.83
CA LYS A 242 15.43 -20.28 -17.00
C LYS A 242 16.46 -19.34 -16.36
N ASN A 243 16.43 -18.06 -16.71
CA ASN A 243 17.44 -17.09 -16.28
C ASN A 243 17.14 -16.50 -14.90
N ILE A 244 15.96 -16.75 -14.34
CA ILE A 244 15.55 -16.20 -13.06
C ILE A 244 14.74 -17.21 -12.24
N ASN A 245 15.07 -17.34 -10.97
CA ASN A 245 14.31 -18.17 -10.03
C ASN A 245 13.35 -17.34 -9.16
N MET A 246 12.51 -18.01 -8.34
CA MET A 246 11.52 -17.36 -7.48
C MET A 246 12.15 -16.39 -6.46
N VAL A 247 13.31 -16.76 -5.86
CA VAL A 247 13.97 -15.95 -4.82
C VAL A 247 14.52 -14.66 -5.43
N GLU A 248 15.15 -14.76 -6.60
CA GLU A 248 15.66 -13.63 -7.37
C GLU A 248 14.53 -12.72 -7.84
N THR A 249 13.44 -13.30 -8.34
CA THR A 249 12.24 -12.53 -8.73
C THR A 249 11.69 -11.73 -7.54
N MET A 250 11.57 -12.36 -6.37
CA MET A 250 11.11 -11.69 -5.15
C MET A 250 12.04 -10.56 -4.72
N ALA A 251 13.37 -10.77 -4.80
CA ALA A 251 14.36 -9.74 -4.48
C ALA A 251 14.24 -8.53 -5.41
N ILE A 252 14.20 -8.77 -6.73
CA ILE A 252 14.13 -7.69 -7.73
C ILE A 252 12.77 -6.97 -7.65
N THR A 253 11.67 -7.70 -7.45
CA THR A 253 10.34 -7.09 -7.30
C THR A 253 10.28 -6.21 -6.05
N ALA A 254 10.78 -6.69 -4.91
CA ALA A 254 10.85 -5.88 -3.68
C ALA A 254 11.65 -4.59 -3.92
N LEU A 255 12.79 -4.70 -4.58
CA LEU A 255 13.64 -3.56 -4.95
C LEU A 255 12.93 -2.61 -5.91
N SER A 256 12.22 -3.12 -6.92
CA SER A 256 11.49 -2.31 -7.89
C SER A 256 10.40 -1.46 -7.20
N VAL A 257 9.66 -2.05 -6.27
CA VAL A 257 8.62 -1.35 -5.49
C VAL A 257 9.23 -0.29 -4.56
N MET A 258 10.39 -0.59 -3.95
CA MET A 258 11.11 0.38 -3.12
C MET A 258 11.60 1.58 -3.92
N LEU A 259 12.25 1.36 -5.06
CA LEU A 259 12.75 2.42 -5.94
C LEU A 259 11.59 3.23 -6.56
N ALA A 260 10.53 2.57 -7.00
CA ALA A 260 9.35 3.26 -7.52
C ALA A 260 8.70 4.19 -6.48
N ALA A 261 8.75 3.82 -5.19
CA ALA A 261 8.20 4.65 -4.12
C ALA A 261 8.97 5.96 -3.87
N VAL A 262 10.21 6.07 -4.34
CA VAL A 262 11.02 7.30 -4.26
C VAL A 262 10.62 8.30 -5.37
N ILE A 263 10.08 7.79 -6.47
CA ILE A 263 9.63 8.63 -7.59
C ILE A 263 8.25 9.20 -7.27
N PRO A 264 8.08 10.53 -7.19
CA PRO A 264 6.79 11.12 -6.89
C PRO A 264 5.84 10.93 -8.09
N ALA A 265 4.93 9.98 -7.98
CA ALA A 265 3.93 9.69 -9.00
C ALA A 265 2.57 9.44 -8.33
N PRO A 266 1.47 10.07 -8.81
CA PRO A 266 0.14 9.86 -8.26
C PRO A 266 -0.25 8.37 -8.32
N ALA A 267 -0.60 7.78 -7.19
CA ALA A 267 -0.89 6.35 -7.04
C ALA A 267 0.22 5.40 -7.56
N GLY A 268 1.45 5.89 -7.75
CA GLY A 268 2.56 5.13 -8.32
C GLY A 268 2.41 4.79 -9.81
N ILE A 269 1.56 5.53 -10.54
CA ILE A 269 1.31 5.31 -11.97
C ILE A 269 2.53 5.75 -12.78
N GLY A 270 3.00 4.90 -13.67
CA GLY A 270 4.20 5.12 -14.48
C GLY A 270 5.51 4.79 -13.74
N SER A 271 5.65 5.19 -12.48
CA SER A 271 6.90 4.93 -11.73
C SER A 271 7.12 3.45 -11.44
N THR A 272 6.06 2.73 -11.07
CA THR A 272 6.14 1.28 -10.81
C THR A 272 6.47 0.52 -12.10
N GLU A 273 5.79 0.84 -13.19
CA GLU A 273 5.97 0.22 -14.50
C GLU A 273 7.38 0.49 -15.06
N PHE A 274 7.84 1.73 -14.94
CA PHE A 274 9.18 2.15 -15.40
C PHE A 274 10.29 1.39 -14.65
N VAL A 275 10.25 1.40 -13.31
CA VAL A 275 11.30 0.77 -12.50
C VAL A 275 11.25 -0.75 -12.63
N PHE A 276 10.05 -1.34 -12.62
CA PHE A 276 9.88 -2.79 -12.80
C PHE A 276 10.45 -3.24 -14.15
N THR A 277 10.02 -2.60 -15.25
CA THR A 277 10.50 -2.93 -16.59
C THR A 277 12.01 -2.72 -16.68
N GLY A 278 12.54 -1.61 -16.16
CA GLY A 278 13.97 -1.32 -16.19
C GLY A 278 14.83 -2.36 -15.49
N LEU A 279 14.40 -2.87 -14.34
CA LEU A 279 15.16 -3.89 -13.60
C LEU A 279 15.07 -5.28 -14.24
N PHE A 280 13.89 -5.65 -14.77
CA PHE A 280 13.72 -6.98 -15.36
C PHE A 280 14.16 -7.06 -16.83
N ALA A 281 14.20 -5.94 -17.57
CA ALA A 281 14.51 -5.94 -19.01
C ALA A 281 15.87 -6.56 -19.35
N GLY A 282 16.89 -6.37 -18.51
CA GLY A 282 18.21 -6.97 -18.70
C GLY A 282 18.28 -8.48 -18.46
N ILE A 283 17.21 -9.06 -17.86
CA ILE A 283 17.17 -10.48 -17.44
C ILE A 283 16.27 -11.27 -18.37
N VAL A 284 15.02 -10.83 -18.56
CA VAL A 284 13.99 -11.54 -19.33
C VAL A 284 13.69 -10.89 -20.69
N GLY A 285 14.36 -9.79 -21.01
CA GLY A 285 14.12 -8.98 -22.21
C GLY A 285 13.03 -7.92 -22.00
N THR A 286 13.16 -6.81 -22.75
CA THR A 286 12.30 -5.62 -22.59
C THR A 286 10.81 -5.91 -22.85
N GLY A 287 10.50 -6.73 -23.88
CA GLY A 287 9.11 -7.09 -24.22
C GLY A 287 8.43 -7.87 -23.10
N ILE A 288 9.07 -8.91 -22.58
CA ILE A 288 8.53 -9.75 -21.49
C ILE A 288 8.41 -8.92 -20.20
N ALA A 289 9.43 -8.13 -19.88
CA ALA A 289 9.41 -7.27 -18.69
C ALA A 289 8.29 -6.22 -18.77
N GLY A 290 8.06 -5.61 -19.92
CA GLY A 290 6.97 -4.66 -20.14
C GLY A 290 5.58 -5.29 -19.99
N SER A 291 5.36 -6.44 -20.64
CA SER A 291 4.13 -7.22 -20.51
C SER A 291 3.85 -7.65 -19.07
N ALA A 292 4.88 -8.19 -18.39
CA ALA A 292 4.78 -8.59 -17.00
C ALA A 292 4.46 -7.39 -16.07
N SER A 293 5.04 -6.22 -16.35
CA SER A 293 4.75 -4.99 -15.60
C SER A 293 3.28 -4.60 -15.67
N LEU A 294 2.66 -4.68 -16.86
CA LEU A 294 1.24 -4.39 -17.06
C LEU A 294 0.33 -5.40 -16.33
N LEU A 295 0.65 -6.71 -16.42
CA LEU A 295 -0.10 -7.75 -15.72
C LEU A 295 0.06 -7.65 -14.19
N TYR A 296 1.26 -7.34 -13.72
CA TYR A 296 1.52 -7.06 -12.32
C TYR A 296 0.69 -5.86 -11.82
N ARG A 297 0.63 -4.80 -12.63
CA ARG A 297 -0.22 -3.63 -12.34
C ARG A 297 -1.71 -3.97 -12.34
N PHE A 298 -2.16 -4.77 -13.31
CA PHE A 298 -3.52 -5.28 -13.29
C PHE A 298 -3.84 -6.00 -11.98
N ALA A 299 -3.05 -6.98 -11.59
CA ALA A 299 -3.31 -7.78 -10.41
C ALA A 299 -3.20 -6.98 -9.10
N THR A 300 -2.26 -6.04 -9.01
CA THR A 300 -1.97 -5.31 -7.75
C THR A 300 -2.78 -4.02 -7.58
N PHE A 301 -3.36 -3.49 -8.65
CA PHE A 301 -4.05 -2.20 -8.62
C PHE A 301 -5.46 -2.25 -9.20
N VAL A 302 -5.61 -2.78 -10.44
CA VAL A 302 -6.90 -2.81 -11.15
C VAL A 302 -7.84 -3.83 -10.56
N PHE A 303 -7.37 -5.05 -10.31
CA PHE A 303 -8.21 -6.14 -9.79
C PHE A 303 -8.83 -5.82 -8.41
N PRO A 304 -8.06 -5.36 -7.39
CA PRO A 304 -8.66 -4.93 -6.13
C PRO A 304 -9.61 -3.73 -6.27
N PHE A 305 -9.34 -2.81 -7.21
CA PHE A 305 -10.23 -1.69 -7.50
C PHE A 305 -11.58 -2.16 -8.05
N LEU A 306 -11.61 -3.11 -8.99
CA LEU A 306 -12.85 -3.63 -9.56
C LEU A 306 -13.74 -4.27 -8.48
N ILE A 307 -13.14 -5.03 -7.55
CA ILE A 307 -13.86 -5.56 -6.39
C ILE A 307 -14.34 -4.40 -5.49
N GLY A 308 -13.50 -3.38 -5.30
CA GLY A 308 -13.84 -2.18 -4.54
C GLY A 308 -15.05 -1.42 -5.10
N VAL A 309 -15.18 -1.34 -6.43
CA VAL A 309 -16.38 -0.78 -7.10
C VAL A 309 -17.63 -1.55 -6.69
N ALA A 310 -17.59 -2.89 -6.73
CA ALA A 310 -18.71 -3.73 -6.32
C ALA A 310 -19.08 -3.52 -4.84
N VAL A 311 -18.07 -3.41 -3.96
CA VAL A 311 -18.27 -3.14 -2.52
C VAL A 311 -18.95 -1.78 -2.30
N VAL A 312 -18.49 -0.72 -2.95
CA VAL A 312 -19.06 0.63 -2.82
C VAL A 312 -20.50 0.68 -3.33
N ILE A 313 -20.79 0.04 -4.46
CA ILE A 313 -22.15 -0.04 -5.01
C ILE A 313 -23.06 -0.79 -4.06
N THR A 314 -22.64 -1.94 -3.56
CA THR A 314 -23.42 -2.77 -2.64
C THR A 314 -23.74 -2.02 -1.33
N ARG A 315 -22.75 -1.29 -0.79
CA ARG A 315 -22.97 -0.41 0.37
C ARG A 315 -24.03 0.64 0.11
N LYS A 316 -23.92 1.37 -0.99
CA LYS A 316 -24.92 2.42 -1.33
C LYS A 316 -26.33 1.86 -1.49
N ILE A 317 -26.46 0.66 -2.04
CA ILE A 317 -27.77 -0.01 -2.15
C ILE A 317 -28.31 -0.38 -0.76
N ARG A 318 -27.47 -0.91 0.14
CA ARG A 318 -27.87 -1.22 1.53
C ARG A 318 -28.32 0.03 2.29
N GLU A 319 -27.56 1.13 2.19
CA GLU A 319 -27.89 2.40 2.82
C GLU A 319 -29.24 2.98 2.34
N ARG A 320 -29.50 2.93 1.03
CA ARG A 320 -30.80 3.37 0.47
C ARG A 320 -31.96 2.54 0.98
N ARG A 321 -31.85 1.21 0.97
CA ARG A 321 -32.90 0.31 1.49
C ARG A 321 -33.14 0.51 2.98
N ALA A 322 -32.12 0.80 3.76
CA ALA A 322 -32.29 1.11 5.18
C ALA A 322 -33.05 2.42 5.40
N MET A 323 -32.85 3.43 4.55
CA MET A 323 -33.61 4.70 4.61
C MET A 323 -35.05 4.58 4.09
N GLU A 324 -35.33 3.68 3.18
CA GLU A 324 -36.68 3.42 2.64
C GLU A 324 -37.56 2.62 3.63
N ASN A 325 -36.94 1.92 4.60
CA ASN A 325 -37.61 1.13 5.63
C ASN A 325 -37.77 1.86 6.97
N LEU A 326 -37.35 3.13 7.07
CA LEU A 326 -37.57 4.06 8.22
C LEU A 326 -38.69 5.05 7.93
#